data_0a4b1d4e7b1cfc037e412577113e58ca
#
_entry.id   0a4b1d4e7b1cfc037e412577113e58ca
#
_cell.length_a   1.000
_cell.length_b   1.000
_cell.length_c   1.000
_cell.angle_alpha   90.00
_cell.angle_beta   90.00
_cell.angle_gamma   90.00
#
_symmetry.space_group_name_H-M   'P 1'
#
loop_
_entity.id
_entity.type
_entity.pdbx_description
1 polymer ?
#
loop_
_entity_poly.entity_id
_entity_poly.type
_entity_poly.pdbx_seq_one_letter_code
_entity_poly.pdbx_strand_id
1 'polypeptide(L)'
;MLMVCHHLDKNIPEDLQFAESRIRAETVAAEDVLHDTGTISMISSDSQAMGRVGEVISRTWRTASKMKEFRGPLVELGDGDGVDNGRVKRYIAKYTVNPCVLTLALKCIKVNPLTINTGGAGLLRMV
;
A
#
# COMPACT_ATOMS: atom_id res chain seq x y z
N MET A 1 -4.52 -6.34 -2.49
CA MET A 1 -3.81 -6.08 -3.77
C MET A 1 -2.55 -6.92 -3.81
N LEU A 2 -2.52 -8.00 -4.56
CA LEU A 2 -1.35 -8.87 -4.63
C LEU A 2 -0.53 -8.56 -5.88
N MET A 3 0.75 -8.27 -5.70
CA MET A 3 1.74 -8.24 -6.77
C MET A 3 2.94 -9.08 -6.38
N VAL A 4 3.33 -9.99 -7.26
CA VAL A 4 4.53 -10.80 -7.12
C VAL A 4 5.52 -10.35 -8.18
N CYS A 5 6.69 -9.90 -7.74
CA CYS A 5 7.75 -9.43 -8.63
C CYS A 5 8.60 -10.59 -9.19
N HIS A 6 8.52 -11.77 -8.59
CA HIS A 6 9.25 -12.94 -9.05
C HIS A 6 8.42 -13.75 -10.06
N HIS A 7 9.09 -14.24 -11.08
CA HIS A 7 8.51 -15.23 -11.99
C HIS A 7 8.51 -16.58 -11.29
N LEU A 8 7.34 -17.06 -10.91
CA LEU A 8 7.19 -18.35 -10.24
C LEU A 8 6.72 -19.39 -11.26
N ASP A 9 7.40 -20.53 -11.28
CA ASP A 9 7.01 -21.68 -12.11
C ASP A 9 6.36 -22.75 -11.23
N LYS A 10 5.12 -23.11 -11.58
CA LYS A 10 4.37 -24.16 -10.87
C LYS A 10 5.01 -25.55 -10.90
N ASN A 11 5.97 -25.78 -11.78
CA ASN A 11 6.67 -27.05 -11.92
C ASN A 11 7.94 -27.12 -11.05
N ILE A 12 8.32 -26.01 -10.42
CA ILE A 12 9.50 -25.93 -9.55
C ILE A 12 9.04 -25.96 -8.09
N PRO A 13 9.41 -27.00 -7.32
CA PRO A 13 8.97 -27.15 -5.92
C PRO A 13 9.37 -25.97 -5.02
N GLU A 14 10.54 -25.39 -5.25
CA GLU A 14 11.03 -24.22 -4.50
C GLU A 14 10.15 -23.00 -4.73
N ASP A 15 9.70 -22.78 -5.96
CA ASP A 15 8.81 -21.68 -6.31
C ASP A 15 7.41 -21.87 -5.68
N LEU A 16 6.93 -23.11 -5.63
CA LEU A 16 5.68 -23.44 -4.94
C LEU A 16 5.79 -23.17 -3.44
N GLN A 17 6.85 -23.61 -2.80
CA GLN A 17 7.10 -23.36 -1.37
C GLN A 17 7.20 -21.86 -1.09
N PHE A 18 7.88 -21.10 -1.94
CA PHE A 18 7.94 -19.65 -1.83
C PHE A 18 6.55 -19.03 -1.93
N ALA A 19 5.76 -19.43 -2.94
CA ALA A 19 4.41 -18.92 -3.11
C ALA A 19 3.52 -19.24 -1.90
N GLU A 20 3.52 -20.47 -1.42
CA GLU A 20 2.74 -20.90 -0.26
C GLU A 20 3.13 -20.18 1.03
N SER A 21 4.42 -19.85 1.19
CA SER A 21 4.90 -19.10 2.35
C SER A 21 4.50 -17.62 2.35
N ARG A 22 4.29 -17.02 1.19
CA ARG A 22 4.08 -15.57 1.01
C ARG A 22 2.66 -15.20 0.59
N ILE A 23 1.98 -16.08 -0.15
CA ILE A 23 0.68 -15.81 -0.75
C ILE A 23 -0.38 -16.60 0.01
N ARG A 24 -1.00 -15.96 0.99
CA ARG A 24 -2.11 -16.54 1.76
C ARG A 24 -3.36 -15.71 1.56
N ALA A 25 -4.50 -16.37 1.43
CA ALA A 25 -5.79 -15.71 1.20
C ALA A 25 -6.10 -14.69 2.30
N GLU A 26 -5.80 -15.02 3.55
CA GLU A 26 -6.06 -14.18 4.72
C GLU A 26 -5.22 -12.90 4.70
N THR A 27 -3.93 -13.00 4.38
CA THR A 27 -3.05 -11.83 4.30
C THR A 27 -3.41 -10.92 3.15
N VAL A 28 -3.76 -11.49 1.99
CA VAL A 28 -4.20 -10.73 0.82
C VAL A 28 -5.51 -9.98 1.11
N ALA A 29 -6.45 -10.63 1.77
CA ALA A 29 -7.71 -10.01 2.17
C ALA A 29 -7.50 -8.91 3.21
N ALA A 30 -6.63 -9.14 4.19
CA ALA A 30 -6.29 -8.15 5.21
C ALA A 30 -5.62 -6.91 4.61
N GLU A 31 -4.70 -7.07 3.65
CA GLU A 31 -4.07 -5.94 2.96
C GLU A 31 -5.09 -5.02 2.29
N ASP A 32 -6.09 -5.57 1.61
CA ASP A 32 -7.11 -4.77 0.95
C ASP A 32 -7.87 -3.90 1.97
N VAL A 33 -8.20 -4.46 3.13
CA VAL A 33 -8.87 -3.73 4.22
C VAL A 33 -7.95 -2.66 4.82
N LEU A 34 -6.68 -2.99 5.07
CA LEU A 34 -5.69 -2.05 5.60
C LEU A 34 -5.43 -0.88 4.64
N HIS A 35 -5.44 -1.14 3.34
CA HIS A 35 -5.39 -0.08 2.34
C HIS A 35 -6.62 0.81 2.39
N ASP A 36 -7.79 0.24 2.55
CA ASP A 36 -9.06 0.99 2.56
C ASP A 36 -9.25 1.81 3.85
N THR A 37 -8.82 1.28 4.99
CA THR A 37 -8.83 2.04 6.26
C THR A 37 -7.80 3.16 6.32
N GLY A 38 -6.82 3.17 5.40
CA GLY A 38 -5.74 4.15 5.39
C GLY A 38 -4.52 3.76 6.24
N THR A 39 -4.56 2.62 6.91
CA THR A 39 -3.44 2.11 7.74
C THR A 39 -2.18 1.92 6.89
N ILE A 40 -2.32 1.38 5.69
CA ILE A 40 -1.25 1.39 4.68
C ILE A 40 -1.41 2.66 3.87
N SER A 41 -0.56 3.64 4.13
CA SER A 41 -0.68 4.99 3.59
C SER A 41 -0.09 5.18 2.20
N MET A 42 0.80 4.32 1.76
CA MET A 42 1.54 4.47 0.50
C MET A 42 1.53 3.20 -0.33
N ILE A 43 1.66 3.39 -1.64
CA ILE A 43 1.84 2.33 -2.64
C ILE A 43 3.02 2.72 -3.52
N SER A 44 3.90 1.76 -3.77
CA SER A 44 5.06 1.90 -4.64
C SER A 44 5.07 0.79 -5.68
N SER A 45 5.70 1.04 -6.82
CA SER A 45 5.75 0.08 -7.92
C SER A 45 7.07 -0.67 -8.04
N ASP A 46 8.13 -0.24 -7.35
CA ASP A 46 9.48 -0.77 -7.54
C ASP A 46 9.93 -0.73 -9.02
N SER A 47 9.61 0.36 -9.71
CA SER A 47 9.69 0.47 -11.17
C SER A 47 11.11 0.33 -11.75
N GLN A 48 12.13 0.61 -10.92
CA GLN A 48 13.54 0.54 -11.34
C GLN A 48 14.13 -0.86 -11.21
N ALA A 49 13.49 -1.75 -10.44
CA ALA A 49 13.91 -3.13 -10.29
C ALA A 49 13.00 -4.07 -11.08
N MET A 50 11.90 -4.50 -10.50
CA MET A 50 11.01 -5.49 -11.13
C MET A 50 9.54 -5.05 -11.14
N GLY A 51 9.28 -3.77 -10.89
CA GLY A 51 7.94 -3.24 -10.77
C GLY A 51 7.27 -2.93 -12.10
N ARG A 52 5.94 -2.87 -12.04
CA ARG A 52 5.06 -2.55 -13.18
C ARG A 52 4.13 -1.40 -12.81
N VAL A 53 4.53 -0.18 -13.12
CA VAL A 53 3.82 1.05 -12.72
C VAL A 53 2.35 1.04 -13.13
N GLY A 54 2.07 0.78 -14.39
CA GLY A 54 0.69 0.75 -14.90
C GLY A 54 -0.17 -0.33 -14.25
N GLU A 55 0.40 -1.49 -13.98
CA GLU A 55 -0.30 -2.57 -13.31
C GLU A 55 -0.60 -2.24 -11.83
N VAL A 56 0.34 -1.62 -11.13
CA VAL A 56 0.14 -1.17 -9.74
C VAL A 56 -0.99 -0.17 -9.65
N ILE A 57 -1.01 0.83 -10.53
CA ILE A 57 -2.09 1.83 -10.58
C ILE A 57 -3.43 1.15 -10.87
N SER A 58 -3.49 0.30 -11.90
CA SER A 58 -4.71 -0.42 -12.26
C SER A 58 -5.23 -1.29 -11.11
N ARG A 59 -4.37 -2.02 -10.42
CA ARG A 59 -4.74 -2.84 -9.25
C ARG A 59 -5.17 -2.00 -8.06
N THR A 60 -4.57 -0.84 -7.87
CA THR A 60 -4.98 0.12 -6.83
C THR A 60 -6.43 0.54 -7.03
N TRP A 61 -6.82 0.86 -8.26
CA TRP A 61 -8.21 1.20 -8.59
C TRP A 61 -9.18 0.03 -8.44
N ARG A 62 -8.76 -1.17 -8.84
CA ARG A 62 -9.56 -2.39 -8.63
C ARG A 62 -9.78 -2.67 -7.16
N THR A 63 -8.77 -2.46 -6.32
CA THR A 63 -8.90 -2.59 -4.86
C THR A 63 -9.88 -1.57 -4.30
N ALA A 64 -9.81 -0.32 -4.75
CA ALA A 64 -10.76 0.72 -4.34
C ALA A 64 -12.21 0.35 -4.70
N SER A 65 -12.45 -0.14 -5.93
CA SER A 65 -13.77 -0.60 -6.38
C SER A 65 -14.27 -1.79 -5.56
N LYS A 66 -13.44 -2.80 -5.37
CA LYS A 66 -13.74 -3.97 -4.54
C LYS A 66 -14.11 -3.57 -3.10
N MET A 67 -13.38 -2.63 -2.52
CA MET A 67 -13.64 -2.17 -1.17
C MET A 67 -14.94 -1.37 -1.08
N LYS A 68 -15.29 -0.61 -2.11
CA LYS A 68 -16.60 0.05 -2.19
C LYS A 68 -17.75 -0.95 -2.20
N GLU A 69 -17.63 -2.03 -2.98
CA GLU A 69 -18.63 -3.10 -3.03
C GLU A 69 -18.73 -3.85 -1.70
N PHE A 70 -17.60 -4.11 -1.07
CA PHE A 70 -17.53 -4.90 0.15
C PHE A 70 -17.91 -4.13 1.42
N ARG A 71 -17.51 -2.86 1.55
CA ARG A 71 -17.68 -2.03 2.75
C ARG A 71 -18.68 -0.89 2.60
N GLY A 72 -19.21 -0.69 1.40
CA GLY A 72 -20.05 0.45 1.08
C GLY A 72 -19.28 1.77 0.97
N PRO A 73 -19.97 2.90 0.75
CA PRO A 73 -19.36 4.22 0.66
C PRO A 73 -18.74 4.66 2.00
N LEU A 74 -17.67 5.46 1.92
CA LEU A 74 -17.01 6.02 3.11
C LEU A 74 -17.73 7.30 3.57
N VAL A 75 -18.75 7.12 4.39
CA VAL A 75 -19.56 8.22 4.94
C VAL A 75 -18.73 9.20 5.76
N GLU A 76 -17.63 8.73 6.38
CA GLU A 76 -16.74 9.54 7.24
C GLU A 76 -16.08 10.71 6.51
N LEU A 77 -16.03 10.68 5.19
CA LEU A 77 -15.40 11.73 4.37
C LEU A 77 -16.39 12.70 3.73
N GLY A 78 -17.64 12.70 4.20
CA GLY A 78 -18.63 13.71 3.84
C GLY A 78 -19.26 13.53 2.45
N ASP A 79 -19.08 12.38 1.84
CA ASP A 79 -19.72 12.07 0.55
C ASP A 79 -21.10 11.44 0.81
N GLY A 80 -22.17 12.10 0.34
CA GLY A 80 -23.54 11.61 0.39
C GLY A 80 -23.92 10.86 -0.90
N ASP A 81 -25.06 10.11 -0.84
CA ASP A 81 -25.77 9.56 -2.00
C ASP A 81 -24.95 8.71 -2.98
N GLY A 82 -24.17 7.75 -2.48
CA GLY A 82 -23.48 6.77 -3.33
C GLY A 82 -22.23 7.28 -4.04
N VAL A 83 -21.89 8.54 -3.86
CA VAL A 83 -20.61 9.13 -4.29
C VAL A 83 -19.54 8.78 -3.27
N ASP A 84 -18.38 8.31 -3.73
CA ASP A 84 -17.28 7.85 -2.87
C ASP A 84 -15.97 8.58 -3.21
N ASN A 85 -16.07 9.90 -3.35
CA ASN A 85 -14.94 10.78 -3.68
C ASN A 85 -13.86 10.73 -2.59
N GLY A 86 -14.24 10.54 -1.35
CA GLY A 86 -13.33 10.38 -0.24
C GLY A 86 -12.41 9.19 -0.41
N ARG A 87 -12.97 8.02 -0.79
CA ARG A 87 -12.16 6.83 -1.11
C ARG A 87 -11.26 7.09 -2.32
N VAL A 88 -11.79 7.69 -3.39
CA VAL A 88 -11.01 8.05 -4.59
C VAL A 88 -9.80 8.90 -4.21
N LYS A 89 -9.99 9.97 -3.46
CA LYS A 89 -8.91 10.86 -2.98
C LYS A 89 -7.89 10.09 -2.15
N ARG A 90 -8.35 9.23 -1.23
CA ARG A 90 -7.47 8.39 -0.39
C ARG A 90 -6.58 7.48 -1.22
N TYR A 91 -7.13 6.82 -2.24
CA TYR A 91 -6.37 5.90 -3.08
C TYR A 91 -5.42 6.62 -4.04
N ILE A 92 -5.80 7.77 -4.60
CA ILE A 92 -4.88 8.61 -5.39
C ILE A 92 -3.71 9.10 -4.52
N ALA A 93 -4.00 9.57 -3.32
CA ALA A 93 -2.97 10.08 -2.41
C ALA A 93 -1.87 9.06 -2.11
N LYS A 94 -2.17 7.76 -2.09
CA LYS A 94 -1.21 6.69 -1.77
C LYS A 94 0.00 6.64 -2.71
N TYR A 95 -0.16 7.00 -3.96
CA TYR A 95 0.93 6.98 -4.95
C TYR A 95 1.29 8.36 -5.50
N THR A 96 0.72 9.41 -4.93
CA THR A 96 1.01 10.81 -5.30
C THR A 96 1.46 11.63 -4.11
N VAL A 97 0.51 12.15 -3.33
CA VAL A 97 0.77 13.12 -2.26
C VAL A 97 1.49 12.48 -1.08
N ASN A 98 1.07 11.30 -0.63
CA ASN A 98 1.62 10.68 0.57
C ASN A 98 3.13 10.39 0.45
N PRO A 99 3.64 9.78 -0.63
CA PRO A 99 5.07 9.62 -0.83
C PRO A 99 5.82 10.96 -0.93
N CYS A 100 5.18 11.96 -1.54
CA CYS A 100 5.77 13.30 -1.70
C CYS A 100 5.95 14.00 -0.35
N VAL A 101 4.90 14.00 0.47
CA VAL A 101 4.92 14.60 1.82
C VAL A 101 5.96 13.92 2.70
N LEU A 102 6.01 12.58 2.68
CA LEU A 102 7.01 11.86 3.45
C LEU A 102 8.45 12.21 3.01
N THR A 103 8.68 12.27 1.70
CA THR A 103 10.01 12.63 1.15
C THR A 103 10.40 14.06 1.55
N LEU A 104 9.47 15.00 1.52
CA LEU A 104 9.70 16.38 1.95
C LEU A 104 9.93 16.45 3.46
N ALA A 105 9.13 15.78 4.26
CA ALA A 105 9.29 15.73 5.70
C ALA A 105 10.66 15.16 6.10
N LEU A 106 11.10 14.09 5.46
CA LEU A 106 12.42 13.50 5.71
C LEU A 106 13.57 14.44 5.30
N LYS A 107 13.40 15.25 4.26
CA LYS A 107 14.39 16.27 3.87
C LYS A 107 14.43 17.46 4.84
N CYS A 108 13.28 17.81 5.42
CA CYS A 108 13.18 18.92 6.40
C CYS A 108 13.68 18.51 7.79
N ILE A 109 13.55 17.22 8.15
CA ILE A 109 14.14 16.69 9.36
C ILE A 109 15.64 16.57 9.09
N LYS A 110 16.44 17.48 9.65
CA LYS A 110 17.88 17.27 9.76
C LYS A 110 18.09 16.05 10.65
N VAL A 111 18.22 14.89 10.04
CA VAL A 111 18.54 13.66 10.75
C VAL A 111 19.95 13.86 11.34
N ASN A 112 20.02 14.15 12.64
CA ASN A 112 21.29 14.20 13.32
C ASN A 112 21.88 12.78 13.26
N PRO A 113 23.08 12.58 12.72
CA PRO A 113 23.69 11.24 12.58
C PRO A 113 23.75 10.46 13.89
N LEU A 114 23.72 11.15 15.02
CA LEU A 114 23.69 10.54 16.36
C LEU A 114 22.37 9.83 16.69
N THR A 115 21.26 10.14 15.98
CA THR A 115 19.94 9.52 16.25
C THR A 115 19.79 8.17 15.54
N ILE A 116 20.64 7.87 14.56
CA ILE A 116 20.59 6.60 13.82
C ILE A 116 21.33 5.47 14.60
N ASN A 117 22.17 5.82 15.56
CA ASN A 117 23.05 4.86 16.25
C ASN A 117 22.50 4.32 17.56
N THR A 118 21.31 4.73 17.97
CA THR A 118 20.62 4.08 19.09
C THR A 118 19.74 2.97 18.54
N GLY A 119 20.32 1.76 18.48
CA GLY A 119 19.63 0.54 18.10
C GLY A 119 18.38 0.29 18.94
N GLY A 120 17.30 0.77 18.48
CA GLY A 120 15.99 0.53 19.00
C GLY A 120 15.01 0.83 17.90
N ALA A 121 14.13 -0.11 17.62
CA ALA A 121 13.02 0.05 16.69
C ALA A 121 12.17 1.27 17.08
N GLY A 122 12.61 2.44 16.68
CA GLY A 122 11.88 3.68 16.79
C GLY A 122 10.72 3.65 15.83
N LEU A 123 9.61 3.13 16.29
CA LEU A 123 8.33 3.30 15.64
C LEU A 123 8.11 4.81 15.47
N LEU A 124 8.17 5.30 14.24
CA LEU A 124 7.72 6.65 13.91
C LEU A 124 6.22 6.71 14.24
N ARG A 125 5.89 7.09 15.47
CA ARG A 125 4.56 7.58 15.81
C ARG A 125 4.42 8.95 15.15
N MET A 126 3.77 8.98 14.00
CA MET A 126 3.15 10.21 13.55
C MET A 126 1.87 10.42 14.35
N VAL A 127 1.86 11.46 15.14
CA VAL A 127 0.66 12.03 15.74
C VAL A 127 -0.11 12.78 14.65
#